data_afdcfc865d6b95c29722de5b55b8cf14
#
_entry.id   afdcfc865d6b95c29722de5b55b8cf14
#
_cell.length_a   1.000
_cell.length_b   1.000
_cell.length_c   1.000
_cell.angle_alpha   90.00
_cell.angle_beta   90.00
_cell.angle_gamma   90.00
#
_symmetry.space_group_name_H-M   'P 1'
#
loop_
_entity.id
_entity.type
_entity.pdbx_description
1 polymer ?
#
loop_
_entity_poly.entity_id
_entity_poly.type
_entity_poly.pdbx_seq_one_letter_code
_entity_poly.pdbx_strand_id
1 'polypeptide(L)'
;MSATVSPEVSPAPGAAVSPAPRSTVGPAPRPAVSPAVRLAGAHYPVAVVGGGQAGLSLSYHLRRHGIDHVVVEAHQVGHEWRERRWDSFCLVTPNWQCRLPGFPYQGDDPDGFMVRDEIVRYLQDYVAFFRPPLVEGVTVTGLRRAPGGRFELTTTEGGFTADQVVVATGPYHTPSVPRMAERLPAGIGQIHSSRYRNADQLPEGAVLVVGTGQSGCQIAEDLHLAGRQVHLAVGSAPRVARFYRGRDCVAWLDEMGHYAKGIDSFDDAAAVRMRVNHYVTGRDGGRDIDLRAFARDGMRLYGRLTGITSALGPTAPGPATPGPTTLEFADDLKVNLDRADAVAESIKDAIDAHISAHGIQAPREARYVPVWEPSEHLAELDPAEAGITSVVWSTGFTRDHRWIEIPAFDGRGYPMHRRGATSTPGLYFLGLPWQYSWGSGRFEAVGRDAGFLADHIDASRRLADVCGALTGAPDSVASALPLG
;
A
#
# COMPACT_ATOMS: atom_id res chain seq x y z
N MET A 1 34.69 56.61 -31.10
CA MET A 1 35.35 55.47 -30.54
C MET A 1 34.25 54.55 -30.11
N SER A 2 34.13 53.45 -30.77
CA SER A 2 32.94 52.61 -30.87
C SER A 2 32.58 51.93 -29.54
N ALA A 3 31.32 52.12 -29.09
CA ALA A 3 30.67 51.34 -28.05
C ALA A 3 29.92 50.18 -28.75
N THR A 4 30.32 48.95 -28.46
CA THR A 4 29.62 47.73 -28.84
C THR A 4 28.46 47.48 -27.90
N VAL A 5 27.23 47.53 -28.42
CA VAL A 5 25.98 47.15 -27.74
C VAL A 5 25.81 45.63 -27.87
N SER A 6 25.70 44.94 -26.74
CA SER A 6 25.28 43.53 -26.67
C SER A 6 23.75 43.44 -26.83
N PRO A 7 23.21 42.45 -27.54
CA PRO A 7 21.77 42.30 -27.68
C PRO A 7 21.14 41.65 -26.43
N GLU A 8 20.09 42.28 -25.93
CA GLU A 8 19.15 41.72 -24.93
C GLU A 8 18.47 40.47 -25.51
N VAL A 9 18.53 39.40 -24.75
CA VAL A 9 17.75 38.19 -25.02
C VAL A 9 16.41 38.29 -24.29
N SER A 10 15.35 38.52 -25.06
CA SER A 10 13.97 38.44 -24.57
C SER A 10 13.65 36.98 -24.15
N PRO A 11 12.92 36.77 -23.01
CA PRO A 11 12.44 35.47 -22.67
C PRO A 11 11.29 35.04 -23.60
N ALA A 12 11.33 33.79 -24.09
CA ALA A 12 10.28 33.22 -24.89
C ALA A 12 8.98 33.08 -24.10
N PRO A 13 7.79 33.25 -24.73
CA PRO A 13 6.51 33.09 -24.06
C PRO A 13 6.29 31.65 -23.64
N GLY A 14 5.86 31.45 -22.39
CA GLY A 14 5.53 30.18 -21.82
C GLY A 14 4.51 29.40 -22.67
N ALA A 15 4.84 28.17 -22.99
CA ALA A 15 3.93 27.26 -23.65
C ALA A 15 2.76 26.96 -22.71
N ALA A 16 1.56 27.34 -23.13
CA ALA A 16 0.32 26.96 -22.48
C ALA A 16 0.17 25.44 -22.50
N VAL A 17 0.17 24.82 -21.35
CA VAL A 17 -0.12 23.39 -21.20
C VAL A 17 -1.59 23.19 -21.52
N SER A 18 -1.89 22.56 -22.65
CA SER A 18 -3.24 22.14 -23.01
C SER A 18 -3.73 21.10 -22.02
N PRO A 19 -4.99 21.18 -21.52
CA PRO A 19 -5.54 20.14 -20.67
C PRO A 19 -5.64 18.84 -21.47
N ALA A 20 -5.20 17.75 -20.85
CA ALA A 20 -5.29 16.40 -21.41
C ALA A 20 -6.75 16.05 -21.81
N PRO A 21 -6.98 15.35 -22.92
CA PRO A 21 -8.31 15.01 -23.35
C PRO A 21 -9.00 14.11 -22.32
N ARG A 22 -10.21 14.50 -21.90
CA ARG A 22 -11.07 13.66 -21.06
C ARG A 22 -11.41 12.39 -21.82
N SER A 23 -10.82 11.28 -21.39
CA SER A 23 -11.17 9.95 -21.92
C SER A 23 -12.61 9.60 -21.49
N THR A 24 -13.51 9.58 -22.44
CA THR A 24 -14.86 9.00 -22.26
C THR A 24 -14.72 7.48 -22.30
N VAL A 25 -14.43 6.88 -21.15
CA VAL A 25 -14.43 5.41 -21.03
C VAL A 25 -15.89 4.96 -21.03
N GLY A 26 -16.29 4.26 -22.08
CA GLY A 26 -17.58 3.55 -22.14
C GLY A 26 -17.67 2.50 -21.01
N PRO A 27 -18.89 2.02 -20.66
CA PRO A 27 -19.05 1.04 -19.60
C PRO A 27 -18.22 -0.21 -19.90
N ALA A 28 -17.43 -0.64 -18.91
CA ALA A 28 -16.60 -1.83 -19.00
C ALA A 28 -17.45 -3.05 -19.43
N PRO A 29 -16.94 -3.93 -20.30
CA PRO A 29 -17.64 -5.16 -20.66
C PRO A 29 -17.94 -5.96 -19.39
N ARG A 30 -19.17 -6.45 -19.25
CA ARG A 30 -19.55 -7.35 -18.15
C ARG A 30 -18.59 -8.54 -18.12
N PRO A 31 -18.00 -8.89 -16.96
CA PRO A 31 -17.11 -10.03 -16.86
C PRO A 31 -17.83 -11.30 -17.30
N ALA A 32 -17.16 -12.12 -18.11
CA ALA A 32 -17.66 -13.42 -18.52
C ALA A 32 -17.85 -14.28 -17.25
N VAL A 33 -19.09 -14.71 -17.02
CA VAL A 33 -19.49 -15.51 -15.86
C VAL A 33 -18.66 -16.80 -15.83
N SER A 34 -17.82 -16.96 -14.81
CA SER A 34 -17.26 -18.27 -14.44
C SER A 34 -18.41 -19.24 -14.16
N PRO A 35 -18.25 -20.55 -14.35
CA PRO A 35 -19.30 -21.51 -14.01
C PRO A 35 -19.78 -21.24 -12.60
N ALA A 36 -21.11 -21.19 -12.40
CA ALA A 36 -21.72 -20.76 -11.14
C ALA A 36 -21.14 -21.54 -9.95
N VAL A 37 -20.23 -20.93 -9.23
CA VAL A 37 -19.61 -21.49 -8.01
C VAL A 37 -20.66 -21.36 -6.91
N ARG A 38 -21.08 -22.48 -6.31
CA ARG A 38 -22.01 -22.49 -5.17
C ARG A 38 -21.23 -22.50 -3.89
N LEU A 39 -21.50 -21.57 -2.97
CA LEU A 39 -20.88 -21.55 -1.65
C LEU A 39 -21.73 -22.27 -0.62
N ALA A 40 -23.00 -21.95 -0.48
CA ALA A 40 -23.85 -22.47 0.59
C ALA A 40 -23.89 -24.01 0.61
N GLY A 41 -23.43 -24.60 1.73
CA GLY A 41 -23.39 -26.05 1.94
C GLY A 41 -22.32 -26.80 1.15
N ALA A 42 -21.48 -26.09 0.36
CA ALA A 42 -20.41 -26.71 -0.41
C ALA A 42 -19.21 -27.09 0.46
N HIS A 43 -18.34 -27.93 -0.09
CA HIS A 43 -17.04 -28.27 0.48
C HIS A 43 -15.97 -28.10 -0.59
N TYR A 44 -14.84 -27.47 -0.22
CA TYR A 44 -13.69 -27.24 -1.10
C TYR A 44 -12.41 -27.78 -0.48
N PRO A 45 -11.52 -28.42 -1.23
CA PRO A 45 -10.19 -28.74 -0.76
C PRO A 45 -9.41 -27.51 -0.25
N VAL A 46 -9.55 -26.37 -0.94
CA VAL A 46 -8.91 -25.11 -0.55
C VAL A 46 -9.88 -23.94 -0.72
N ALA A 47 -10.01 -23.10 0.30
CA ALA A 47 -10.68 -21.81 0.22
C ALA A 47 -9.66 -20.66 0.28
N VAL A 48 -9.72 -19.74 -0.66
CA VAL A 48 -8.92 -18.51 -0.70
C VAL A 48 -9.82 -17.32 -0.38
N VAL A 49 -9.56 -16.62 0.71
CA VAL A 49 -10.34 -15.45 1.13
C VAL A 49 -9.62 -14.18 0.70
N GLY A 50 -10.19 -13.49 -0.28
CA GLY A 50 -9.68 -12.28 -0.93
C GLY A 50 -9.24 -12.52 -2.37
N GLY A 51 -9.86 -11.76 -3.30
CA GLY A 51 -9.62 -11.80 -4.75
C GLY A 51 -8.68 -10.71 -5.28
N GLY A 52 -7.80 -10.18 -4.42
CA GLY A 52 -6.73 -9.27 -4.83
C GLY A 52 -5.55 -10.00 -5.50
N GLN A 53 -4.47 -9.26 -5.82
CA GLN A 53 -3.27 -9.82 -6.46
C GLN A 53 -2.72 -11.07 -5.76
N ALA A 54 -2.83 -11.15 -4.44
CA ALA A 54 -2.35 -12.27 -3.65
C ALA A 54 -3.21 -13.54 -3.88
N GLY A 55 -4.51 -13.45 -3.65
CA GLY A 55 -5.42 -14.57 -3.83
C GLY A 55 -5.49 -15.06 -5.27
N LEU A 56 -5.49 -14.15 -6.23
CA LEU A 56 -5.45 -14.50 -7.66
C LEU A 56 -4.14 -15.21 -8.04
N SER A 57 -2.98 -14.75 -7.53
CA SER A 57 -1.70 -15.42 -7.75
C SER A 57 -1.70 -16.84 -7.20
N LEU A 58 -2.26 -17.05 -6.00
CA LEU A 58 -2.39 -18.39 -5.44
C LEU A 58 -3.33 -19.26 -6.26
N SER A 59 -4.49 -18.74 -6.64
CA SER A 59 -5.46 -19.46 -7.48
C SER A 59 -4.82 -19.92 -8.81
N TYR A 60 -3.98 -19.09 -9.42
CA TYR A 60 -3.22 -19.47 -10.62
C TYR A 60 -2.34 -20.71 -10.36
N HIS A 61 -1.57 -20.74 -9.27
CA HIS A 61 -0.73 -21.86 -8.91
C HIS A 61 -1.54 -23.12 -8.53
N LEU A 62 -2.62 -22.97 -7.74
CA LEU A 62 -3.51 -24.08 -7.39
C LEU A 62 -4.11 -24.74 -8.65
N ARG A 63 -4.53 -23.94 -9.64
CA ARG A 63 -4.99 -24.49 -10.93
C ARG A 63 -3.90 -25.27 -11.66
N ARG A 64 -2.67 -24.79 -11.63
CA ARG A 64 -1.52 -25.51 -12.25
C ARG A 64 -1.21 -26.83 -11.54
N HIS A 65 -1.44 -26.93 -10.23
CA HIS A 65 -1.37 -28.18 -9.46
C HIS A 65 -2.60 -29.08 -9.62
N GLY A 66 -3.64 -28.64 -10.35
CA GLY A 66 -4.89 -29.37 -10.46
C GLY A 66 -5.69 -29.46 -9.16
N ILE A 67 -5.45 -28.51 -8.24
CA ILE A 67 -6.13 -28.45 -6.95
C ILE A 67 -7.44 -27.69 -7.08
N ASP A 68 -8.56 -28.37 -6.78
CA ASP A 68 -9.87 -27.72 -6.71
C ASP A 68 -9.91 -26.74 -5.53
N HIS A 69 -10.47 -25.55 -5.77
CA HIS A 69 -10.52 -24.47 -4.80
C HIS A 69 -11.60 -23.46 -5.14
N VAL A 70 -11.85 -22.53 -4.23
CA VAL A 70 -12.69 -21.34 -4.45
C VAL A 70 -11.95 -20.09 -3.99
N VAL A 71 -12.10 -19.00 -4.75
CA VAL A 71 -11.68 -17.65 -4.34
C VAL A 71 -12.93 -16.85 -3.99
N VAL A 72 -13.00 -16.33 -2.77
CA VAL A 72 -14.13 -15.51 -2.29
C VAL A 72 -13.66 -14.08 -2.12
N GLU A 73 -14.26 -13.14 -2.85
CA GLU A 73 -13.95 -11.73 -2.83
C GLU A 73 -15.18 -10.92 -2.35
N ALA A 74 -14.94 -10.04 -1.37
CA ALA A 74 -16.01 -9.24 -0.77
C ALA A 74 -16.66 -8.24 -1.75
N HIS A 75 -15.90 -7.81 -2.73
CA HIS A 75 -16.32 -6.81 -3.71
C HIS A 75 -16.05 -7.32 -5.13
N GLN A 76 -15.72 -6.42 -6.04
CA GLN A 76 -15.19 -6.77 -7.37
C GLN A 76 -13.66 -6.73 -7.34
N VAL A 77 -13.04 -7.54 -8.18
CA VAL A 77 -11.59 -7.50 -8.38
C VAL A 77 -11.11 -6.08 -8.71
N GLY A 78 -10.05 -5.66 -8.03
CA GLY A 78 -9.52 -4.31 -8.16
C GLY A 78 -10.22 -3.26 -7.28
N HIS A 79 -11.18 -3.62 -6.43
CA HIS A 79 -11.91 -2.69 -5.56
C HIS A 79 -11.00 -1.76 -4.76
N GLU A 80 -9.98 -2.30 -4.08
CA GLU A 80 -9.05 -1.51 -3.26
C GLU A 80 -8.27 -0.47 -4.08
N TRP A 81 -8.02 -0.74 -5.34
CA TRP A 81 -7.39 0.21 -6.26
C TRP A 81 -8.39 1.23 -6.78
N ARG A 82 -9.61 0.82 -7.13
CA ARG A 82 -10.65 1.70 -7.65
C ARG A 82 -11.22 2.63 -6.59
N GLU A 83 -11.55 2.09 -5.40
CA GLU A 83 -12.34 2.81 -4.40
C GLU A 83 -11.53 3.42 -3.27
N ARG A 84 -10.25 3.03 -3.11
CA ARG A 84 -9.42 3.51 -2.01
C ARG A 84 -8.15 4.23 -2.44
N ARG A 85 -8.15 4.74 -3.68
CA ARG A 85 -7.07 5.58 -4.22
C ARG A 85 -7.66 6.84 -4.86
N TRP A 86 -6.86 7.90 -4.92
CA TRP A 86 -7.23 9.18 -5.55
C TRP A 86 -7.10 9.12 -7.06
N ASP A 87 -7.67 10.11 -7.73
CA ASP A 87 -7.83 10.08 -9.18
C ASP A 87 -6.50 10.15 -9.93
N SER A 88 -5.54 10.91 -9.41
CA SER A 88 -4.18 11.02 -9.97
C SER A 88 -3.21 9.93 -9.48
N PHE A 89 -3.73 8.90 -8.78
CA PHE A 89 -2.88 7.81 -8.27
C PHE A 89 -2.19 7.05 -9.40
N CYS A 90 -0.89 6.80 -9.21
CA CYS A 90 -0.13 5.86 -10.02
C CYS A 90 0.76 4.96 -9.14
N LEU A 91 1.22 3.86 -9.68
CA LEU A 91 2.20 3.02 -9.01
C LEU A 91 3.50 3.79 -8.77
N VAL A 92 4.23 3.38 -7.76
CA VAL A 92 5.60 3.87 -7.48
C VAL A 92 6.66 2.87 -7.94
N THR A 93 6.24 1.66 -8.24
CA THR A 93 7.07 0.62 -8.83
C THR A 93 6.89 0.64 -10.34
N PRO A 94 7.96 0.56 -11.14
CA PRO A 94 7.86 0.53 -12.60
C PRO A 94 7.01 -0.64 -13.10
N ASN A 95 6.41 -0.49 -14.26
CA ASN A 95 5.51 -1.46 -14.85
C ASN A 95 6.16 -2.82 -15.10
N TRP A 96 7.47 -2.87 -15.37
CA TRP A 96 8.20 -4.14 -15.52
C TRP A 96 8.25 -4.99 -14.24
N GLN A 97 8.00 -4.38 -13.05
CA GLN A 97 7.82 -5.12 -11.80
C GLN A 97 6.41 -5.71 -11.64
N CYS A 98 5.45 -5.32 -12.50
CA CYS A 98 4.11 -5.90 -12.50
C CYS A 98 4.13 -7.24 -13.23
N ARG A 99 4.42 -8.32 -12.48
CA ARG A 99 4.61 -9.67 -13.02
C ARG A 99 3.85 -10.70 -12.18
N LEU A 100 2.53 -10.69 -12.33
CA LEU A 100 1.70 -11.75 -11.78
C LEU A 100 2.04 -13.10 -12.45
N PRO A 101 1.85 -14.23 -11.78
CA PRO A 101 2.22 -15.56 -12.30
C PRO A 101 1.66 -15.82 -13.69
N GLY A 102 2.54 -16.01 -14.67
CA GLY A 102 2.17 -16.22 -16.07
C GLY A 102 1.63 -15.00 -16.80
N PHE A 103 1.61 -13.82 -16.16
CA PHE A 103 1.01 -12.61 -16.71
C PHE A 103 1.83 -11.35 -16.34
N PRO A 104 3.04 -11.18 -16.91
CA PRO A 104 3.80 -9.94 -16.76
C PRO A 104 3.07 -8.78 -17.42
N TYR A 105 3.48 -7.55 -17.11
CA TYR A 105 2.98 -6.36 -17.79
C TYR A 105 3.09 -6.49 -19.32
N GLN A 106 2.03 -6.13 -20.05
CA GLN A 106 1.89 -6.35 -21.49
C GLN A 106 1.91 -5.04 -22.30
N GLY A 107 2.04 -3.88 -21.65
CA GLY A 107 2.04 -2.58 -22.31
C GLY A 107 3.39 -2.22 -22.92
N ASP A 108 3.42 -1.11 -23.67
CA ASP A 108 4.60 -0.64 -24.41
C ASP A 108 5.55 0.24 -23.58
N ASP A 109 5.17 0.59 -22.35
CA ASP A 109 5.95 1.42 -21.43
C ASP A 109 6.35 0.65 -20.16
N PRO A 110 7.36 -0.24 -20.24
CA PRO A 110 7.79 -1.04 -19.10
C PRO A 110 8.41 -0.19 -17.98
N ASP A 111 9.02 0.95 -18.28
CA ASP A 111 9.65 1.83 -17.30
C ASP A 111 8.69 2.90 -16.73
N GLY A 112 7.49 3.01 -17.28
CA GLY A 112 6.44 3.87 -16.79
C GLY A 112 5.73 3.30 -15.55
N PHE A 113 4.62 3.96 -15.17
CA PHE A 113 3.91 3.68 -13.93
C PHE A 113 2.41 3.64 -14.18
N MET A 114 1.80 2.45 -14.09
CA MET A 114 0.36 2.30 -14.27
C MET A 114 -0.42 3.25 -13.36
N VAL A 115 -1.35 4.00 -13.95
CA VAL A 115 -2.33 4.79 -13.21
C VAL A 115 -3.43 3.88 -12.63
N ARG A 116 -4.22 4.43 -11.70
CA ARG A 116 -5.26 3.70 -10.96
C ARG A 116 -6.11 2.76 -11.85
N ASP A 117 -6.64 3.29 -12.94
CA ASP A 117 -7.57 2.54 -13.79
C ASP A 117 -6.87 1.47 -14.63
N GLU A 118 -5.59 1.66 -14.95
CA GLU A 118 -4.76 0.64 -15.61
C GLU A 118 -4.43 -0.51 -14.67
N ILE A 119 -4.18 -0.22 -13.38
CA ILE A 119 -3.98 -1.27 -12.36
C ILE A 119 -5.24 -2.14 -12.23
N VAL A 120 -6.41 -1.52 -12.20
CA VAL A 120 -7.70 -2.24 -12.15
C VAL A 120 -7.86 -3.11 -13.39
N ARG A 121 -7.57 -2.57 -14.57
CA ARG A 121 -7.63 -3.31 -15.83
C ARG A 121 -6.65 -4.48 -15.85
N TYR A 122 -5.40 -4.27 -15.42
CA TYR A 122 -4.39 -5.32 -15.31
C TYR A 122 -4.87 -6.52 -14.48
N LEU A 123 -5.55 -6.27 -13.35
CA LEU A 123 -6.12 -7.33 -12.52
C LEU A 123 -7.32 -8.01 -13.19
N GLN A 124 -8.19 -7.26 -13.86
CA GLN A 124 -9.33 -7.81 -14.60
C GLN A 124 -8.87 -8.67 -15.79
N ASP A 125 -7.86 -8.22 -16.52
CA ASP A 125 -7.25 -8.96 -17.62
C ASP A 125 -6.59 -10.25 -17.11
N TYR A 126 -5.97 -10.21 -15.92
CA TYR A 126 -5.43 -11.40 -15.27
C TYR A 126 -6.53 -12.43 -14.95
N VAL A 127 -7.68 -11.99 -14.43
CA VAL A 127 -8.84 -12.86 -14.20
C VAL A 127 -9.35 -13.45 -15.53
N ALA A 128 -9.45 -12.64 -16.58
CA ALA A 128 -9.86 -13.09 -17.89
C ALA A 128 -8.90 -14.11 -18.51
N PHE A 129 -7.58 -13.94 -18.27
CA PHE A 129 -6.52 -14.80 -18.77
C PHE A 129 -6.63 -16.24 -18.26
N PHE A 130 -6.76 -16.44 -16.94
CA PHE A 130 -6.75 -17.81 -16.40
C PHE A 130 -8.08 -18.27 -15.81
N ARG A 131 -9.12 -17.42 -15.75
CA ARG A 131 -10.50 -17.72 -15.32
C ARG A 131 -10.54 -18.51 -14.00
N PRO A 132 -10.16 -17.89 -12.86
CA PRO A 132 -10.20 -18.52 -11.55
C PRO A 132 -11.63 -18.93 -11.15
N PRO A 133 -11.80 -19.90 -10.23
CA PRO A 133 -13.10 -20.19 -9.60
C PRO A 133 -13.42 -19.08 -8.57
N LEU A 134 -13.79 -17.90 -9.04
CA LEU A 134 -13.97 -16.66 -8.29
C LEU A 134 -15.43 -16.37 -8.02
N VAL A 135 -15.75 -16.05 -6.77
CA VAL A 135 -17.04 -15.53 -6.32
C VAL A 135 -16.83 -14.11 -5.80
N GLU A 136 -17.44 -13.15 -6.47
CA GLU A 136 -17.38 -11.74 -6.12
C GLU A 136 -18.66 -11.29 -5.39
N GLY A 137 -18.56 -10.23 -4.57
CA GLY A 137 -19.68 -9.67 -3.82
C GLY A 137 -20.05 -10.46 -2.57
N VAL A 138 -19.20 -11.39 -2.15
CA VAL A 138 -19.45 -12.24 -0.98
C VAL A 138 -18.40 -12.01 0.10
N THR A 139 -18.83 -11.52 1.25
CA THR A 139 -17.94 -11.29 2.41
C THR A 139 -17.88 -12.51 3.30
N VAL A 140 -16.66 -12.99 3.59
CA VAL A 140 -16.44 -13.97 4.66
C VAL A 140 -16.48 -13.24 5.99
N THR A 141 -17.40 -13.63 6.86
CA THR A 141 -17.67 -12.99 8.16
C THR A 141 -17.25 -13.82 9.36
N GLY A 142 -16.90 -15.09 9.14
CA GLY A 142 -16.43 -15.99 10.17
C GLY A 142 -15.56 -17.12 9.61
N LEU A 143 -14.52 -17.50 10.38
CA LEU A 143 -13.67 -18.66 10.11
C LEU A 143 -13.38 -19.36 11.42
N ARG A 144 -13.82 -20.61 11.53
CA ARG A 144 -13.57 -21.45 12.70
C ARG A 144 -13.13 -22.85 12.27
N ARG A 145 -12.59 -23.61 13.22
CA ARG A 145 -12.24 -25.00 13.01
C ARG A 145 -13.33 -25.91 13.62
N ALA A 146 -13.93 -26.75 12.80
CA ALA A 146 -14.91 -27.73 13.24
C ALA A 146 -14.27 -28.89 14.02
N PRO A 147 -15.05 -29.59 14.89
CA PRO A 147 -14.68 -30.89 15.36
C PRO A 147 -14.43 -31.82 14.17
N GLY A 148 -13.25 -32.46 14.09
CA GLY A 148 -12.86 -33.25 12.92
C GLY A 148 -11.86 -32.55 12.00
N GLY A 149 -11.47 -31.28 12.31
CA GLY A 149 -10.31 -30.63 11.73
C GLY A 149 -10.56 -29.76 10.49
N ARG A 150 -11.74 -29.86 9.86
CA ARG A 150 -12.14 -28.99 8.74
C ARG A 150 -12.35 -27.55 9.17
N PHE A 151 -12.21 -26.64 8.24
CA PHE A 151 -12.56 -25.23 8.44
C PHE A 151 -14.01 -24.98 8.02
N GLU A 152 -14.73 -24.20 8.82
CA GLU A 152 -16.05 -23.69 8.52
C GLU A 152 -15.93 -22.19 8.26
N LEU A 153 -16.43 -21.77 7.09
CA LEU A 153 -16.47 -20.36 6.69
C LEU A 153 -17.93 -19.91 6.65
N THR A 154 -18.21 -18.82 7.37
CA THR A 154 -19.50 -18.12 7.32
C THR A 154 -19.36 -16.95 6.37
N THR A 155 -20.34 -16.76 5.49
CA THR A 155 -20.37 -15.66 4.53
C THR A 155 -21.71 -14.96 4.52
N THR A 156 -21.80 -13.83 3.80
CA THR A 156 -23.08 -13.13 3.55
C THR A 156 -24.08 -13.95 2.72
N GLU A 157 -23.62 -15.00 2.02
CA GLU A 157 -24.41 -15.87 1.15
C GLU A 157 -24.56 -17.31 1.71
N GLY A 158 -24.33 -17.48 3.03
CA GLY A 158 -24.38 -18.78 3.69
C GLY A 158 -23.00 -19.35 4.03
N GLY A 159 -22.98 -20.54 4.65
CA GLY A 159 -21.75 -21.19 5.09
C GLY A 159 -21.28 -22.27 4.14
N PHE A 160 -19.97 -22.51 4.13
CA PHE A 160 -19.32 -23.63 3.42
C PHE A 160 -18.13 -24.15 4.22
N THR A 161 -17.56 -25.26 3.79
CA THR A 161 -16.41 -25.88 4.48
C THR A 161 -15.21 -26.00 3.56
N ALA A 162 -14.01 -26.03 4.16
CA ALA A 162 -12.78 -26.29 3.44
C ALA A 162 -11.81 -27.14 4.27
N ASP A 163 -10.95 -27.92 3.61
CA ASP A 163 -9.87 -28.65 4.27
C ASP A 163 -8.71 -27.71 4.61
N GLN A 164 -8.46 -26.71 3.75
CA GLN A 164 -7.42 -25.72 3.93
C GLN A 164 -7.93 -24.33 3.58
N VAL A 165 -7.44 -23.29 4.27
CA VAL A 165 -7.84 -21.90 4.08
C VAL A 165 -6.63 -20.99 3.94
N VAL A 166 -6.64 -20.14 2.93
CA VAL A 166 -5.64 -19.09 2.75
C VAL A 166 -6.29 -17.71 2.88
N VAL A 167 -5.86 -16.95 3.88
CA VAL A 167 -6.31 -15.57 4.11
C VAL A 167 -5.45 -14.62 3.30
N ALA A 168 -6.03 -14.04 2.25
CA ALA A 168 -5.38 -13.15 1.30
C ALA A 168 -6.05 -11.76 1.24
N THR A 169 -6.58 -11.30 2.38
CA THR A 169 -7.37 -10.05 2.50
C THR A 169 -6.53 -8.78 2.53
N GLY A 170 -5.20 -8.89 2.43
CA GLY A 170 -4.28 -7.75 2.49
C GLY A 170 -4.10 -7.17 3.90
N PRO A 171 -3.31 -6.08 4.05
CA PRO A 171 -2.99 -5.48 5.35
C PRO A 171 -3.80 -4.23 5.69
N TYR A 172 -4.62 -3.70 4.78
CA TYR A 172 -5.22 -2.36 4.88
C TYR A 172 -6.72 -2.42 5.21
N HIS A 173 -7.08 -3.04 6.36
CA HIS A 173 -8.48 -3.29 6.70
C HIS A 173 -9.19 -2.05 7.19
N THR A 174 -8.80 -1.51 8.34
CA THR A 174 -9.48 -0.40 8.99
C THR A 174 -8.61 0.86 8.97
N PRO A 175 -9.10 2.00 8.46
CA PRO A 175 -8.42 3.28 8.57
C PRO A 175 -8.05 3.61 10.01
N SER A 176 -6.80 4.00 10.24
CA SER A 176 -6.32 4.42 11.56
C SER A 176 -6.42 5.94 11.69
N VAL A 177 -7.39 6.42 12.44
CA VAL A 177 -7.52 7.84 12.78
C VAL A 177 -7.24 8.00 14.27
N PRO A 178 -6.32 8.91 14.68
CA PRO A 178 -5.98 9.08 16.09
C PRO A 178 -7.17 9.67 16.88
N ARG A 179 -7.34 9.25 18.14
CA ARG A 179 -8.45 9.72 18.99
C ARG A 179 -8.51 11.25 19.15
N MET A 180 -7.36 11.93 19.05
CA MET A 180 -7.33 13.40 19.10
C MET A 180 -8.16 14.06 17.99
N ALA A 181 -8.43 13.37 16.88
CA ALA A 181 -9.27 13.85 15.80
C ALA A 181 -10.68 14.27 16.24
N GLU A 182 -11.20 13.64 17.31
CA GLU A 182 -12.51 13.95 17.88
C GLU A 182 -12.58 15.35 18.52
N ARG A 183 -11.42 15.98 18.78
CA ARG A 183 -11.31 17.32 19.36
C ARG A 183 -11.32 18.43 18.32
N LEU A 184 -11.26 18.11 17.02
CA LEU A 184 -11.39 19.11 15.98
C LEU A 184 -12.79 19.70 15.95
N PRO A 185 -12.94 21.01 15.70
CA PRO A 185 -14.23 21.64 15.51
C PRO A 185 -15.07 20.98 14.43
N ALA A 186 -16.38 20.88 14.62
CA ALA A 186 -17.30 20.27 13.66
C ALA A 186 -17.29 20.93 12.27
N GLY A 187 -16.82 22.19 12.17
CA GLY A 187 -16.68 22.90 10.91
C GLY A 187 -15.46 22.47 10.07
N ILE A 188 -14.53 21.70 10.64
CA ILE A 188 -13.37 21.19 9.90
C ILE A 188 -13.71 19.80 9.37
N GLY A 189 -13.72 19.65 8.05
CA GLY A 189 -13.94 18.37 7.37
C GLY A 189 -12.81 17.40 7.66
N GLN A 190 -13.11 16.14 7.90
CA GLN A 190 -12.11 15.11 8.18
C GLN A 190 -12.31 13.90 7.29
N ILE A 191 -11.24 13.49 6.60
CA ILE A 191 -11.23 12.25 5.82
C ILE A 191 -9.95 11.46 6.08
N HIS A 192 -10.02 10.15 5.95
CA HIS A 192 -8.83 9.32 5.88
C HIS A 192 -8.30 9.24 4.44
N SER A 193 -6.98 9.08 4.25
CA SER A 193 -6.33 9.00 2.94
C SER A 193 -6.98 8.00 1.97
N SER A 194 -7.59 6.93 2.48
CA SER A 194 -8.33 5.95 1.67
C SER A 194 -9.64 6.48 1.08
N ARG A 195 -10.12 7.62 1.53
CA ARG A 195 -11.34 8.28 1.03
C ARG A 195 -11.05 9.54 0.23
N TYR A 196 -9.81 9.99 0.20
CA TYR A 196 -9.40 11.11 -0.65
C TYR A 196 -9.47 10.72 -2.12
N ARG A 197 -10.03 11.61 -2.96
CA ARG A 197 -10.13 11.43 -4.42
C ARG A 197 -9.36 12.50 -5.17
N ASN A 198 -9.61 13.75 -4.88
CA ASN A 198 -9.00 14.92 -5.51
C ASN A 198 -9.23 16.16 -4.66
N ALA A 199 -8.60 17.28 -5.04
CA ALA A 199 -8.71 18.54 -4.31
C ALA A 199 -10.14 19.11 -4.27
N ASP A 200 -10.95 18.85 -5.30
CA ASP A 200 -12.32 19.37 -5.43
C ASP A 200 -13.31 18.70 -4.48
N GLN A 201 -12.93 17.50 -3.95
CA GLN A 201 -13.72 16.82 -2.92
C GLN A 201 -13.77 17.61 -1.60
N LEU A 202 -12.75 18.41 -1.32
CA LEU A 202 -12.60 19.12 -0.06
C LEU A 202 -13.16 20.53 -0.13
N PRO A 203 -13.78 21.06 0.94
CA PRO A 203 -14.18 22.46 1.02
C PRO A 203 -13.04 23.39 0.65
N GLU A 204 -13.38 24.58 0.10
CA GLU A 204 -12.40 25.64 -0.14
C GLU A 204 -11.65 26.01 1.15
N GLY A 205 -10.37 26.38 1.02
CA GLY A 205 -9.50 26.74 2.14
C GLY A 205 -8.24 25.86 2.21
N ALA A 206 -7.47 26.01 3.28
CA ALA A 206 -6.26 25.24 3.49
C ALA A 206 -6.58 23.81 3.95
N VAL A 207 -5.66 22.89 3.66
CA VAL A 207 -5.78 21.47 4.01
C VAL A 207 -4.60 21.05 4.87
N LEU A 208 -4.87 20.46 6.04
CA LEU A 208 -3.87 19.79 6.84
C LEU A 208 -3.79 18.32 6.44
N VAL A 209 -2.61 17.88 6.01
CA VAL A 209 -2.30 16.45 5.81
C VAL A 209 -1.48 15.95 7.00
N VAL A 210 -1.93 14.89 7.66
CA VAL A 210 -1.23 14.34 8.83
C VAL A 210 -0.54 13.03 8.47
N GLY A 211 0.79 13.04 8.51
CA GLY A 211 1.65 11.89 8.23
C GLY A 211 2.25 11.91 6.83
N THR A 212 3.51 11.48 6.75
CA THR A 212 4.34 11.47 5.53
C THR A 212 4.74 10.06 5.08
N GLY A 213 3.89 9.06 5.34
CA GLY A 213 3.97 7.81 4.60
C GLY A 213 3.69 8.04 3.11
N GLN A 214 3.81 7.00 2.28
CA GLN A 214 3.64 7.09 0.83
C GLN A 214 2.36 7.85 0.42
N SER A 215 1.21 7.53 1.04
CA SER A 215 -0.06 8.21 0.73
C SER A 215 -0.06 9.68 1.15
N GLY A 216 0.49 10.00 2.33
CA GLY A 216 0.49 11.38 2.83
C GLY A 216 1.31 12.31 1.96
N CYS A 217 2.51 11.90 1.56
CA CYS A 217 3.36 12.68 0.67
C CYS A 217 2.72 12.88 -0.71
N GLN A 218 2.15 11.83 -1.29
CA GLN A 218 1.52 11.92 -2.62
C GLN A 218 0.22 12.74 -2.60
N ILE A 219 -0.58 12.66 -1.52
CA ILE A 219 -1.79 13.48 -1.38
C ILE A 219 -1.42 14.95 -1.12
N ALA A 220 -0.38 15.21 -0.30
CA ALA A 220 0.11 16.57 -0.10
C ALA A 220 0.62 17.17 -1.42
N GLU A 221 1.33 16.38 -2.23
CA GLU A 221 1.72 16.76 -3.59
C GLU A 221 0.53 17.03 -4.49
N ASP A 222 -0.48 16.17 -4.52
CA ASP A 222 -1.67 16.31 -5.35
C ASP A 222 -2.44 17.60 -5.02
N LEU A 223 -2.63 17.88 -3.73
CA LEU A 223 -3.25 19.11 -3.25
C LEU A 223 -2.43 20.36 -3.59
N HIS A 224 -1.11 20.30 -3.42
CA HIS A 224 -0.21 21.39 -3.74
C HIS A 224 -0.22 21.73 -5.23
N LEU A 225 -0.14 20.72 -6.10
CA LEU A 225 -0.22 20.87 -7.54
C LEU A 225 -1.60 21.34 -8.03
N ALA A 226 -2.65 21.06 -7.26
CA ALA A 226 -3.99 21.62 -7.49
C ALA A 226 -4.15 23.06 -6.99
N GLY A 227 -3.07 23.70 -6.49
CA GLY A 227 -3.06 25.08 -6.01
C GLY A 227 -3.66 25.27 -4.61
N ARG A 228 -3.88 24.19 -3.83
CA ARG A 228 -4.37 24.31 -2.45
C ARG A 228 -3.23 24.73 -1.51
N GLN A 229 -3.55 25.57 -0.54
CA GLN A 229 -2.64 25.80 0.59
C GLN A 229 -2.58 24.54 1.44
N VAL A 230 -1.40 23.90 1.47
CA VAL A 230 -1.18 22.66 2.21
C VAL A 230 -0.37 22.92 3.47
N HIS A 231 -0.87 22.38 4.59
CA HIS A 231 -0.16 22.22 5.85
C HIS A 231 0.16 20.74 6.01
N LEU A 232 1.40 20.37 6.27
CA LEU A 232 1.84 18.97 6.34
C LEU A 232 2.52 18.69 7.67
N ALA A 233 1.93 17.79 8.47
CA ALA A 233 2.55 17.26 9.66
C ALA A 233 3.50 16.11 9.29
N VAL A 234 4.82 16.37 9.37
CA VAL A 234 5.89 15.51 8.86
C VAL A 234 6.25 14.44 9.88
N GLY A 235 6.10 13.19 9.50
CA GLY A 235 6.55 12.02 10.26
C GLY A 235 7.94 11.54 9.85
N SER A 236 8.33 10.37 10.36
CA SER A 236 9.67 9.79 10.19
C SER A 236 9.85 8.91 8.96
N ALA A 237 8.92 8.94 7.99
CA ALA A 237 9.03 8.12 6.79
C ALA A 237 10.25 8.55 5.94
N PRO A 238 11.04 7.59 5.44
CA PRO A 238 12.19 7.89 4.61
C PRO A 238 11.78 8.23 3.18
N ARG A 239 12.63 8.94 2.44
CA ARG A 239 12.50 9.14 1.00
C ARG A 239 13.50 8.31 0.21
N VAL A 240 13.26 8.17 -1.08
CA VAL A 240 14.20 7.66 -2.08
C VAL A 240 14.19 8.59 -3.29
N ALA A 241 15.34 8.79 -3.91
CA ALA A 241 15.39 9.45 -5.22
C ALA A 241 14.72 8.57 -6.27
N ARG A 242 13.94 9.17 -7.18
CA ARG A 242 13.35 8.42 -8.28
C ARG A 242 14.43 7.92 -9.23
N PHE A 243 15.29 8.80 -9.66
CA PHE A 243 16.40 8.50 -10.55
C PHE A 243 17.73 8.81 -9.88
N TYR A 244 18.72 8.03 -10.17
CA TYR A 244 20.10 8.28 -9.81
C TYR A 244 21.05 7.62 -10.83
N ARG A 245 22.11 8.34 -11.21
CA ARG A 245 23.11 7.84 -12.17
C ARG A 245 22.48 7.41 -13.50
N GLY A 246 21.46 8.18 -13.96
CA GLY A 246 20.76 7.97 -15.24
C GLY A 246 19.78 6.81 -15.25
N ARG A 247 19.43 6.22 -14.09
CA ARG A 247 18.52 5.07 -14.01
C ARG A 247 17.62 5.18 -12.79
N ASP A 248 16.44 4.56 -12.86
CA ASP A 248 15.51 4.45 -11.73
C ASP A 248 16.17 3.73 -10.53
N CYS A 249 16.03 4.32 -9.34
CA CYS A 249 16.57 3.72 -8.11
C CYS A 249 15.97 2.34 -7.80
N VAL A 250 14.71 2.10 -8.19
CA VAL A 250 14.09 0.76 -8.06
C VAL A 250 14.81 -0.26 -8.94
N ALA A 251 15.22 0.14 -10.14
CA ALA A 251 15.95 -0.75 -11.05
C ALA A 251 17.38 -1.05 -10.53
N TRP A 252 18.06 -0.08 -9.93
CA TRP A 252 19.33 -0.32 -9.23
C TRP A 252 19.17 -1.28 -8.06
N LEU A 253 18.16 -1.05 -7.22
CA LEU A 253 17.89 -1.88 -6.05
C LEU A 253 17.51 -3.32 -6.43
N ASP A 254 16.79 -3.53 -7.54
CA ASP A 254 16.47 -4.86 -8.05
C ASP A 254 17.74 -5.60 -8.51
N GLU A 255 18.58 -4.94 -9.30
CA GLU A 255 19.87 -5.48 -9.77
C GLU A 255 20.81 -5.82 -8.61
N MET A 256 20.82 -5.01 -7.55
CA MET A 256 21.56 -5.26 -6.31
C MET A 256 20.96 -6.38 -5.45
N GLY A 257 19.87 -7.02 -5.88
CA GLY A 257 19.18 -8.08 -5.15
C GLY A 257 18.44 -7.63 -3.90
N HIS A 258 18.19 -6.31 -3.75
CA HIS A 258 17.51 -5.76 -2.55
C HIS A 258 16.13 -6.40 -2.32
N TYR A 259 15.36 -6.60 -3.38
CA TYR A 259 14.01 -7.14 -3.29
C TYR A 259 13.97 -8.67 -3.16
N ALA A 260 15.09 -9.35 -3.40
CA ALA A 260 15.21 -10.79 -3.22
C ALA A 260 15.54 -11.21 -1.78
N LYS A 261 16.01 -10.26 -0.93
CA LYS A 261 16.38 -10.55 0.46
C LYS A 261 15.18 -11.05 1.26
N GLY A 262 15.32 -12.27 1.84
CA GLY A 262 14.33 -12.83 2.74
C GLY A 262 14.36 -12.16 4.12
N ILE A 263 13.21 -12.16 4.79
CA ILE A 263 13.07 -11.61 6.14
C ILE A 263 14.02 -12.30 7.15
N ASP A 264 14.35 -13.54 6.90
CA ASP A 264 15.23 -14.37 7.76
C ASP A 264 16.72 -13.92 7.66
N SER A 265 17.07 -13.06 6.70
CA SER A 265 18.43 -12.48 6.59
C SER A 265 18.65 -11.24 7.48
N PHE A 266 17.64 -10.82 8.24
CA PHE A 266 17.71 -9.66 9.12
C PHE A 266 17.70 -10.09 10.58
N ASP A 267 18.53 -9.48 11.42
CA ASP A 267 18.63 -9.79 12.85
C ASP A 267 17.33 -9.51 13.61
N ASP A 268 16.60 -8.45 13.22
CA ASP A 268 15.29 -8.10 13.79
C ASP A 268 14.19 -8.04 12.73
N ALA A 269 13.65 -9.22 12.44
CA ALA A 269 12.53 -9.39 11.51
C ALA A 269 11.28 -8.61 11.93
N ALA A 270 11.03 -8.44 13.23
CA ALA A 270 9.87 -7.70 13.73
C ALA A 270 10.00 -6.20 13.43
N ALA A 271 11.18 -5.63 13.67
CA ALA A 271 11.46 -4.24 13.31
C ALA A 271 11.37 -4.01 11.79
N VAL A 272 11.84 -4.96 10.97
CA VAL A 272 11.74 -4.85 9.50
C VAL A 272 10.29 -4.81 9.04
N ARG A 273 9.41 -5.65 9.61
CA ARG A 273 7.97 -5.65 9.29
C ARG A 273 7.27 -4.35 9.65
N MET A 274 7.79 -3.60 10.61
CA MET A 274 7.24 -2.33 11.06
C MET A 274 7.81 -1.11 10.32
N ARG A 275 8.81 -1.29 9.45
CA ARG A 275 9.41 -0.19 8.69
C ARG A 275 8.39 0.42 7.73
N VAL A 276 8.34 1.75 7.75
CA VAL A 276 7.57 2.52 6.77
C VAL A 276 8.31 2.51 5.44
N ASN A 277 7.60 2.36 4.33
CA ASN A 277 8.19 2.42 3.00
C ASN A 277 8.66 3.85 2.68
N HIS A 278 9.66 3.95 1.81
CA HIS A 278 10.10 5.22 1.25
C HIS A 278 8.97 5.88 0.46
N TYR A 279 8.85 7.20 0.54
CA TYR A 279 7.95 7.93 -0.32
C TYR A 279 8.67 8.40 -1.60
N VAL A 280 7.96 8.33 -2.70
CA VAL A 280 8.37 8.68 -4.07
C VAL A 280 7.12 8.69 -4.93
N THR A 281 7.14 9.29 -6.11
CA THR A 281 6.00 9.22 -7.03
C THR A 281 6.37 8.61 -8.37
N GLY A 282 5.38 7.96 -9.02
CA GLY A 282 5.43 7.60 -10.44
C GLY A 282 4.74 8.63 -11.34
N ARG A 283 4.18 9.70 -10.76
CA ARG A 283 3.47 10.75 -11.49
C ARG A 283 4.41 11.42 -12.50
N ASP A 284 3.87 11.77 -13.67
CA ASP A 284 4.60 12.45 -14.75
C ASP A 284 5.89 11.73 -15.19
N GLY A 285 5.84 10.40 -15.27
CA GLY A 285 7.00 9.57 -15.65
C GLY A 285 7.95 9.27 -14.47
N GLY A 286 7.59 9.66 -13.28
CA GLY A 286 8.36 9.42 -12.06
C GLY A 286 9.25 10.60 -11.69
N ARG A 287 9.20 11.02 -10.43
CA ARG A 287 10.04 12.08 -9.86
C ARG A 287 10.19 11.92 -8.36
N ASP A 288 11.13 12.64 -7.79
CA ASP A 288 11.28 12.75 -6.36
C ASP A 288 10.08 13.49 -5.75
N ILE A 289 9.69 13.10 -4.56
CA ILE A 289 8.92 13.96 -3.67
C ILE A 289 9.92 14.64 -2.74
N ASP A 290 10.17 15.91 -2.97
CA ASP A 290 11.05 16.74 -2.14
C ASP A 290 10.22 17.69 -1.28
N LEU A 291 10.03 17.35 -0.01
CA LEU A 291 9.24 18.16 0.92
C LEU A 291 9.90 19.53 1.17
N ARG A 292 11.23 19.64 1.07
CA ARG A 292 11.92 20.93 1.22
C ARG A 292 11.67 21.84 0.01
N ALA A 293 11.63 21.27 -1.19
CA ALA A 293 11.22 22.02 -2.38
C ALA A 293 9.77 22.51 -2.27
N PHE A 294 8.87 21.64 -1.82
CA PHE A 294 7.48 22.05 -1.58
C PHE A 294 7.36 23.14 -0.51
N ALA A 295 8.18 23.09 0.54
CA ALA A 295 8.21 24.15 1.56
C ALA A 295 8.69 25.49 0.98
N ARG A 296 9.76 25.48 0.18
CA ARG A 296 10.23 26.66 -0.56
C ARG A 296 9.14 27.23 -1.45
N ASP A 297 8.33 26.35 -2.06
CA ASP A 297 7.26 26.71 -2.99
C ASP A 297 5.91 27.01 -2.29
N GLY A 298 5.92 27.11 -0.94
CA GLY A 298 4.80 27.62 -0.14
C GLY A 298 4.01 26.60 0.68
N MET A 299 4.32 25.28 0.61
CA MET A 299 3.74 24.31 1.53
C MET A 299 4.27 24.56 2.95
N ARG A 300 3.37 24.51 3.95
CA ARG A 300 3.74 24.70 5.36
C ARG A 300 4.06 23.36 6.00
N LEU A 301 5.28 23.19 6.49
CA LEU A 301 5.73 21.97 7.16
C LEU A 301 5.79 22.14 8.66
N TYR A 302 5.36 21.12 9.39
CA TYR A 302 5.37 21.04 10.84
C TYR A 302 6.01 19.72 11.27
N GLY A 303 6.47 19.62 12.50
CA GLY A 303 6.79 18.35 13.13
C GLY A 303 5.55 17.44 13.24
N ARG A 304 5.69 16.28 13.86
CA ARG A 304 4.55 15.37 14.05
C ARG A 304 3.46 16.03 14.87
N LEU A 305 2.20 15.90 14.44
CA LEU A 305 1.04 16.29 15.25
C LEU A 305 0.99 15.41 16.51
N THR A 306 1.06 16.04 17.66
CA THR A 306 1.11 15.39 18.99
C THR A 306 -0.15 15.60 19.80
N GLY A 307 -0.86 16.69 19.57
CA GLY A 307 -2.06 17.05 20.32
C GLY A 307 -3.01 17.92 19.50
N ILE A 308 -4.26 17.89 19.94
CA ILE A 308 -5.30 18.85 19.55
C ILE A 308 -5.98 19.24 20.86
N THR A 309 -5.88 20.51 21.23
CA THR A 309 -6.56 21.06 22.41
C THR A 309 -7.67 21.98 21.95
N SER A 310 -8.82 21.90 22.62
CA SER A 310 -9.92 22.80 22.43
C SER A 310 -10.26 23.41 23.78
N ALA A 311 -10.13 24.71 23.91
CA ALA A 311 -10.56 25.39 25.11
C ALA A 311 -12.08 25.26 25.22
N LEU A 312 -12.56 24.86 26.42
CA LEU A 312 -13.96 24.99 26.74
C LEU A 312 -14.26 26.50 26.83
N GLY A 313 -15.09 27.01 25.95
CA GLY A 313 -15.56 28.38 26.05
C GLY A 313 -16.15 28.65 27.43
N PRO A 314 -16.16 29.91 27.90
CA PRO A 314 -16.73 30.25 29.21
C PRO A 314 -18.15 29.70 29.28
N THR A 315 -18.45 29.04 30.41
CA THR A 315 -19.77 28.46 30.75
C THR A 315 -20.81 29.56 30.91
N ALA A 316 -21.27 30.17 29.83
CA ALA A 316 -22.46 30.97 29.79
C ALA A 316 -23.67 30.04 29.59
N PRO A 317 -24.85 30.32 30.18
CA PRO A 317 -26.06 29.55 29.94
C PRO A 317 -26.51 29.76 28.48
N GLY A 318 -26.16 28.85 27.63
CA GLY A 318 -26.43 28.80 26.17
C GLY A 318 -25.71 27.65 25.53
N PRO A 319 -25.98 27.32 24.24
CA PRO A 319 -25.18 26.30 23.53
C PRO A 319 -23.72 26.72 23.58
N ALA A 320 -22.87 25.83 24.12
CA ALA A 320 -21.44 26.09 24.29
C ALA A 320 -20.81 26.43 22.93
N THR A 321 -20.32 27.66 22.78
CA THR A 321 -19.49 28.02 21.63
C THR A 321 -18.13 27.34 21.86
N PRO A 322 -17.64 26.51 20.92
CA PRO A 322 -16.31 25.96 21.06
C PRO A 322 -15.29 27.10 21.18
N GLY A 323 -14.43 27.03 22.20
CA GLY A 323 -13.31 27.93 22.33
C GLY A 323 -12.25 27.70 21.24
N PRO A 324 -11.17 28.49 21.22
CA PRO A 324 -10.10 28.34 20.24
C PRO A 324 -9.52 26.92 20.28
N THR A 325 -9.27 26.36 19.11
CA THR A 325 -8.65 25.06 18.95
C THR A 325 -7.18 25.27 18.59
N THR A 326 -6.30 24.52 19.24
CA THR A 326 -4.86 24.55 18.97
C THR A 326 -4.39 23.18 18.53
N LEU A 327 -3.67 23.13 17.42
CA LEU A 327 -2.93 21.96 16.95
C LEU A 327 -1.51 22.05 17.52
N GLU A 328 -1.03 20.97 18.15
CA GLU A 328 0.26 20.90 18.81
C GLU A 328 1.22 20.01 18.01
N PHE A 329 2.45 20.49 17.77
CA PHE A 329 3.45 19.78 16.98
C PHE A 329 4.75 19.55 17.76
N ALA A 330 5.35 18.40 17.54
CA ALA A 330 6.67 18.06 18.09
C ALA A 330 7.79 18.90 17.45
N ASP A 331 8.86 19.14 18.21
CA ASP A 331 10.08 19.77 17.69
C ASP A 331 10.98 18.73 16.99
N ASP A 332 10.45 18.11 15.95
CA ASP A 332 11.13 17.04 15.22
C ASP A 332 11.12 17.21 13.70
N LEU A 333 10.64 18.36 13.18
CA LEU A 333 10.57 18.61 11.74
C LEU A 333 11.93 18.46 11.07
N LYS A 334 12.94 19.20 11.56
CA LYS A 334 14.29 19.14 10.98
C LYS A 334 14.86 17.74 11.04
N VAL A 335 14.73 17.08 12.18
CA VAL A 335 15.22 15.71 12.39
C VAL A 335 14.59 14.71 11.43
N ASN A 336 13.27 14.84 11.17
CA ASN A 336 12.54 13.96 10.24
C ASN A 336 12.96 14.20 8.79
N LEU A 337 13.14 15.46 8.38
CA LEU A 337 13.63 15.81 7.03
C LEU A 337 15.06 15.33 6.81
N ASP A 338 15.98 15.61 7.74
CA ASP A 338 17.38 15.19 7.65
C ASP A 338 17.50 13.66 7.59
N ARG A 339 16.68 12.94 8.37
CA ARG A 339 16.62 11.47 8.32
C ARG A 339 16.16 10.97 6.94
N ALA A 340 15.14 11.59 6.38
CA ALA A 340 14.63 11.22 5.05
C ALA A 340 15.72 11.42 3.99
N ASP A 341 16.42 12.53 4.03
CA ASP A 341 17.53 12.84 3.13
C ASP A 341 18.71 11.86 3.32
N ALA A 342 19.09 11.58 4.56
CA ALA A 342 20.19 10.65 4.87
C ALA A 342 19.90 9.23 4.33
N VAL A 343 18.64 8.77 4.40
CA VAL A 343 18.28 7.47 3.82
C VAL A 343 18.40 7.49 2.31
N ALA A 344 17.92 8.55 1.64
CA ALA A 344 18.07 8.68 0.19
C ALA A 344 19.54 8.69 -0.24
N GLU A 345 20.39 9.43 0.46
CA GLU A 345 21.83 9.48 0.21
C GLU A 345 22.53 8.12 0.49
N SER A 346 22.13 7.40 1.52
CA SER A 346 22.67 6.05 1.80
C SER A 346 22.34 5.04 0.69
N ILE A 347 21.17 5.17 0.05
CA ILE A 347 20.81 4.36 -1.12
C ILE A 347 21.69 4.72 -2.32
N LYS A 348 21.96 6.00 -2.55
CA LYS A 348 22.88 6.46 -3.58
C LYS A 348 24.32 5.97 -3.35
N ASP A 349 24.78 5.96 -2.07
CA ASP A 349 26.09 5.41 -1.71
C ASP A 349 26.18 3.92 -2.05
N ALA A 350 25.13 3.15 -1.75
CA ALA A 350 25.07 1.73 -2.10
C ALA A 350 25.08 1.51 -3.61
N ILE A 351 24.37 2.34 -4.36
CA ILE A 351 24.38 2.32 -5.85
C ILE A 351 25.77 2.64 -6.38
N ASP A 352 26.44 3.68 -5.88
CA ASP A 352 27.81 4.04 -6.32
C ASP A 352 28.82 2.93 -5.99
N ALA A 353 28.69 2.28 -4.84
CA ALA A 353 29.52 1.13 -4.48
C ALA A 353 29.28 -0.05 -5.44
N HIS A 354 28.03 -0.33 -5.80
CA HIS A 354 27.66 -1.37 -6.76
C HIS A 354 28.23 -1.07 -8.16
N ILE A 355 28.03 0.15 -8.66
CA ILE A 355 28.58 0.61 -9.94
C ILE A 355 30.10 0.43 -9.98
N SER A 356 30.80 0.83 -8.91
CA SER A 356 32.25 0.72 -8.81
C SER A 356 32.72 -0.73 -8.76
N ALA A 357 32.05 -1.58 -7.96
CA ALA A 357 32.42 -2.98 -7.81
C ALA A 357 32.23 -3.80 -9.10
N HIS A 358 31.30 -3.42 -9.96
CA HIS A 358 30.98 -4.15 -11.21
C HIS A 358 31.50 -3.45 -12.46
N GLY A 359 32.23 -2.32 -12.35
CA GLY A 359 32.76 -1.57 -13.49
C GLY A 359 31.68 -1.00 -14.41
N ILE A 360 30.49 -0.72 -13.89
CA ILE A 360 29.34 -0.24 -14.69
C ILE A 360 29.62 1.19 -15.15
N GLN A 361 29.38 1.48 -16.43
CA GLN A 361 29.44 2.83 -16.94
C GLN A 361 28.10 3.55 -16.67
N ALA A 362 28.14 4.57 -15.85
CA ALA A 362 26.97 5.37 -15.50
C ALA A 362 27.33 6.87 -15.43
N PRO A 363 26.42 7.79 -15.81
CA PRO A 363 26.70 9.22 -15.75
C PRO A 363 26.98 9.64 -14.30
N ARG A 364 27.83 10.67 -14.11
CA ARG A 364 28.03 11.27 -12.80
C ARG A 364 26.85 12.16 -12.45
N GLU A 365 26.47 12.17 -11.20
CA GLU A 365 25.39 13.00 -10.70
C GLU A 365 25.79 13.64 -9.36
N ALA A 366 25.39 14.90 -9.17
CA ALA A 366 25.64 15.62 -7.94
C ALA A 366 24.81 15.04 -6.77
N ARG A 367 25.37 15.16 -5.58
CA ARG A 367 24.65 14.81 -4.35
C ARG A 367 23.59 15.84 -4.03
N TYR A 368 22.56 15.41 -3.32
CA TYR A 368 21.48 16.28 -2.89
C TYR A 368 21.98 17.34 -1.91
N VAL A 369 21.55 18.58 -2.13
CA VAL A 369 21.76 19.69 -1.21
C VAL A 369 20.39 20.22 -0.81
N PRO A 370 20.06 20.33 0.47
CA PRO A 370 18.77 20.85 0.93
C PRO A 370 18.51 22.25 0.38
N VAL A 371 17.38 22.43 -0.29
CA VAL A 371 17.00 23.71 -0.92
C VAL A 371 16.21 24.61 0.01
N TRP A 372 15.86 24.13 1.19
CA TRP A 372 15.14 24.82 2.25
C TRP A 372 15.41 24.17 3.60
N GLU A 373 15.47 24.98 4.64
CA GLU A 373 15.62 24.55 6.03
C GLU A 373 14.55 25.24 6.89
N PRO A 374 13.99 24.56 7.91
CA PRO A 374 13.11 25.19 8.86
C PRO A 374 13.89 26.24 9.67
N SER A 375 13.39 27.48 9.69
CA SER A 375 14.01 28.61 10.41
C SER A 375 13.63 28.64 11.89
N GLU A 376 12.48 28.04 12.23
CA GLU A 376 11.94 28.04 13.60
C GLU A 376 11.08 26.79 13.84
N HIS A 377 10.85 26.49 15.11
CA HIS A 377 9.88 25.47 15.52
C HIS A 377 8.50 26.10 15.67
N LEU A 378 7.55 25.63 14.86
CA LEU A 378 6.15 25.98 14.98
C LEU A 378 5.47 24.95 15.88
N ALA A 379 5.44 25.22 17.20
CA ALA A 379 4.92 24.30 18.20
C ALA A 379 3.40 24.20 18.17
N GLU A 380 2.72 25.27 17.80
CA GLU A 380 1.28 25.39 17.86
C GLU A 380 0.72 26.09 16.60
N LEU A 381 -0.51 25.77 16.26
CA LEU A 381 -1.25 26.38 15.16
C LEU A 381 -2.72 26.45 15.48
N ASP A 382 -3.32 27.64 15.34
CA ASP A 382 -4.78 27.77 15.31
C ASP A 382 -5.27 27.43 13.89
N PRO A 383 -6.06 26.35 13.71
CA PRO A 383 -6.55 25.96 12.39
C PRO A 383 -7.48 27.01 11.75
N ALA A 384 -8.19 27.83 12.54
CA ALA A 384 -9.07 28.87 12.03
C ALA A 384 -8.25 30.03 11.48
N GLU A 385 -7.21 30.50 12.18
CA GLU A 385 -6.29 31.53 11.70
C GLU A 385 -5.50 31.06 10.47
N ALA A 386 -5.16 29.78 10.40
CA ALA A 386 -4.49 29.17 9.26
C ALA A 386 -5.44 28.90 8.06
N GLY A 387 -6.73 29.18 8.20
CA GLY A 387 -7.73 28.91 7.16
C GLY A 387 -7.92 27.44 6.83
N ILE A 388 -7.60 26.54 7.77
CA ILE A 388 -7.72 25.08 7.57
C ILE A 388 -9.20 24.68 7.65
N THR A 389 -9.71 24.19 6.54
CA THR A 389 -11.10 23.73 6.39
C THR A 389 -11.20 22.20 6.38
N SER A 390 -10.09 21.51 6.16
CA SER A 390 -10.08 20.05 6.03
C SER A 390 -8.81 19.43 6.59
N VAL A 391 -8.95 18.21 7.13
CA VAL A 391 -7.84 17.36 7.56
C VAL A 391 -7.88 16.03 6.82
N VAL A 392 -6.75 15.65 6.22
CA VAL A 392 -6.55 14.35 5.60
C VAL A 392 -5.65 13.50 6.52
N TRP A 393 -6.23 12.48 7.13
CA TRP A 393 -5.51 11.55 7.99
C TRP A 393 -4.77 10.49 7.13
N SER A 394 -3.47 10.64 6.99
CA SER A 394 -2.60 9.68 6.30
C SER A 394 -1.81 8.84 7.31
N THR A 395 -2.51 8.39 8.35
CA THR A 395 -1.98 7.75 9.55
C THR A 395 -2.01 6.22 9.50
N GLY A 396 -2.25 5.66 8.29
CA GLY A 396 -2.16 4.22 8.02
C GLY A 396 -3.43 3.45 8.39
N PHE A 397 -3.26 2.16 8.60
CA PHE A 397 -4.36 1.22 8.81
C PHE A 397 -4.06 0.27 9.96
N THR A 398 -5.12 -0.22 10.59
CA THR A 398 -5.08 -1.35 11.53
C THR A 398 -5.61 -2.61 10.84
N ARG A 399 -5.10 -3.77 11.29
CA ARG A 399 -5.60 -5.08 10.82
C ARG A 399 -6.86 -5.45 11.59
N ASP A 400 -7.80 -6.08 10.91
CA ASP A 400 -8.99 -6.65 11.53
C ASP A 400 -9.14 -8.12 11.08
N HIS A 401 -8.78 -9.00 11.98
CA HIS A 401 -8.89 -10.44 11.81
C HIS A 401 -9.86 -11.06 12.85
N ARG A 402 -10.73 -10.26 13.49
CA ARG A 402 -11.66 -10.72 14.53
C ARG A 402 -12.66 -11.78 14.03
N TRP A 403 -12.86 -11.85 12.73
CA TRP A 403 -13.67 -12.88 12.12
C TRP A 403 -12.99 -14.28 12.08
N ILE A 404 -11.70 -14.37 12.43
CA ILE A 404 -10.94 -15.63 12.51
C ILE A 404 -10.90 -16.07 13.97
N GLU A 405 -11.70 -17.09 14.29
CA GLU A 405 -11.83 -17.66 15.63
C GLU A 405 -10.80 -18.79 15.89
N ILE A 406 -9.58 -18.58 15.42
CA ILE A 406 -8.47 -19.55 15.51
C ILE A 406 -7.26 -18.84 16.13
N PRO A 407 -6.55 -19.46 17.09
CA PRO A 407 -5.41 -18.85 17.78
C PRO A 407 -4.17 -18.83 16.87
N ALA A 408 -4.14 -17.90 15.91
CA ALA A 408 -3.06 -17.78 14.92
C ALA A 408 -2.37 -16.40 14.96
N PHE A 409 -2.59 -15.60 16.03
CA PHE A 409 -2.12 -14.22 16.10
C PHE A 409 -1.26 -13.99 17.36
N ASP A 410 -0.29 -13.08 17.22
CA ASP A 410 0.48 -12.57 18.36
C ASP A 410 -0.33 -11.55 19.19
N GLY A 411 0.23 -11.08 20.30
CA GLY A 411 -0.41 -10.10 21.19
C GLY A 411 -0.69 -8.72 20.53
N ARG A 412 -0.19 -8.49 19.31
CA ARG A 412 -0.45 -7.28 18.50
C ARG A 412 -1.43 -7.54 17.36
N GLY A 413 -2.01 -8.72 17.26
CA GLY A 413 -2.92 -9.13 16.20
C GLY A 413 -2.23 -9.39 14.85
N TYR A 414 -0.90 -9.60 14.84
CA TYR A 414 -0.19 -10.01 13.64
C TYR A 414 -0.24 -11.53 13.50
N PRO A 415 -0.52 -12.09 12.31
CA PRO A 415 -0.52 -13.53 12.10
C PRO A 415 0.85 -14.14 12.39
N MET A 416 0.88 -15.16 13.25
CA MET A 416 2.09 -15.94 13.52
C MET A 416 2.31 -16.94 12.41
N HIS A 417 3.34 -16.73 11.60
CA HIS A 417 3.60 -17.56 10.43
C HIS A 417 5.09 -17.63 10.08
N ARG A 418 5.47 -18.68 9.38
CA ARG A 418 6.72 -18.75 8.62
C ARG A 418 6.38 -18.77 7.14
N ARG A 419 6.75 -17.72 6.40
CA ARG A 419 6.45 -17.51 4.97
C ARG A 419 4.98 -17.77 4.58
N GLY A 420 4.04 -17.42 5.47
CA GLY A 420 2.61 -17.58 5.29
C GLY A 420 2.00 -18.83 5.91
N ALA A 421 2.75 -19.90 6.16
CA ALA A 421 2.27 -21.10 6.85
C ALA A 421 2.20 -20.83 8.36
N THR A 422 1.05 -21.12 8.99
CA THR A 422 0.84 -20.98 10.44
C THR A 422 1.11 -22.28 11.18
N SER A 423 1.14 -22.21 12.50
CA SER A 423 1.18 -23.42 13.36
C SER A 423 -0.13 -24.21 13.36
N THR A 424 -1.24 -23.63 12.87
CA THR A 424 -2.50 -24.34 12.67
C THR A 424 -2.48 -25.02 11.31
N PRO A 425 -2.42 -26.36 11.24
CA PRO A 425 -2.36 -27.07 9.97
C PRO A 425 -3.55 -26.71 9.08
N GLY A 426 -3.26 -26.37 7.82
CA GLY A 426 -4.27 -25.98 6.83
C GLY A 426 -4.67 -24.50 6.85
N LEU A 427 -4.16 -23.68 7.78
CA LEU A 427 -4.39 -22.23 7.79
C LEU A 427 -3.15 -21.48 7.33
N TYR A 428 -3.32 -20.62 6.34
CA TYR A 428 -2.25 -19.84 5.72
C TYR A 428 -2.63 -18.36 5.58
N PHE A 429 -1.60 -17.50 5.51
CA PHE A 429 -1.75 -16.09 5.14
C PHE A 429 -0.93 -15.77 3.90
N LEU A 430 -1.44 -14.90 3.03
CA LEU A 430 -0.75 -14.48 1.82
C LEU A 430 -0.95 -12.98 1.54
N GLY A 431 0.12 -12.33 1.07
CA GLY A 431 0.07 -10.93 0.71
C GLY A 431 0.35 -9.96 1.85
N LEU A 432 0.90 -10.45 2.96
CA LEU A 432 1.33 -9.59 4.06
C LEU A 432 2.63 -8.84 3.71
N PRO A 433 2.80 -7.57 4.14
CA PRO A 433 4.06 -6.87 4.01
C PRO A 433 5.20 -7.64 4.70
N TRP A 434 6.31 -7.82 4.00
CA TRP A 434 7.43 -8.59 4.53
C TRP A 434 7.05 -9.99 5.04
N GLN A 435 6.11 -10.63 4.35
CA GLN A 435 5.80 -12.04 4.64
C GLN A 435 7.03 -12.92 4.48
N TYR A 436 7.81 -12.69 3.42
CA TYR A 436 9.12 -13.28 3.20
C TYR A 436 10.13 -12.24 2.69
N SER A 437 9.78 -11.40 1.72
CA SER A 437 10.63 -10.35 1.16
C SER A 437 9.93 -9.00 1.13
N TRP A 438 10.65 -7.95 0.75
CA TRP A 438 10.04 -6.63 0.56
C TRP A 438 8.86 -6.65 -0.43
N GLY A 439 8.98 -7.44 -1.49
CA GLY A 439 7.97 -7.57 -2.54
C GLY A 439 6.74 -8.40 -2.16
N SER A 440 6.76 -9.10 -1.02
CA SER A 440 5.59 -9.85 -0.54
C SER A 440 4.35 -8.97 -0.48
N GLY A 441 3.26 -9.41 -1.09
CA GLY A 441 2.02 -8.62 -1.23
C GLY A 441 2.02 -7.61 -2.38
N ARG A 442 3.15 -7.37 -3.08
CA ARG A 442 3.25 -6.51 -4.28
C ARG A 442 3.24 -7.33 -5.55
N PHE A 443 2.93 -6.69 -6.69
CA PHE A 443 2.93 -7.35 -8.01
C PHE A 443 4.28 -8.03 -8.36
N GLU A 444 5.38 -7.50 -7.82
CA GLU A 444 6.74 -7.99 -8.08
C GLU A 444 6.97 -9.40 -7.52
N ALA A 445 6.58 -9.68 -6.27
CA ALA A 445 6.99 -10.92 -5.62
C ALA A 445 5.85 -11.75 -5.01
N VAL A 446 4.62 -11.27 -5.02
CA VAL A 446 3.49 -12.02 -4.45
C VAL A 446 3.32 -13.39 -5.12
N GLY A 447 3.66 -13.50 -6.41
CA GLY A 447 3.64 -14.75 -7.14
C GLY A 447 4.63 -15.79 -6.62
N ARG A 448 5.79 -15.38 -6.09
CA ARG A 448 6.78 -16.27 -5.47
C ARG A 448 6.27 -16.86 -4.15
N ASP A 449 5.61 -16.03 -3.33
CA ASP A 449 5.03 -16.49 -2.07
C ASP A 449 3.79 -17.36 -2.31
N ALA A 450 3.00 -17.02 -3.33
CA ALA A 450 1.86 -17.82 -3.76
C ALA A 450 2.28 -19.19 -4.27
N GLY A 451 3.35 -19.27 -5.08
CA GLY A 451 3.93 -20.55 -5.54
C GLY A 451 4.41 -21.40 -4.38
N PHE A 452 5.17 -20.81 -3.45
CA PHE A 452 5.62 -21.53 -2.24
C PHE A 452 4.45 -22.11 -1.43
N LEU A 453 3.38 -21.33 -1.22
CA LEU A 453 2.21 -21.83 -0.49
C LEU A 453 1.44 -22.90 -1.29
N ALA A 454 1.34 -22.77 -2.60
CA ALA A 454 0.68 -23.80 -3.43
C ALA A 454 1.42 -25.13 -3.36
N ASP A 455 2.77 -25.13 -3.42
CA ASP A 455 3.61 -26.30 -3.25
C ASP A 455 3.42 -26.91 -1.85
N HIS A 456 3.38 -26.07 -0.82
CA HIS A 456 3.15 -26.52 0.57
C HIS A 456 1.75 -27.12 0.77
N ILE A 457 0.73 -26.53 0.20
CA ILE A 457 -0.65 -27.02 0.19
C ILE A 457 -0.74 -28.39 -0.50
N ASP A 458 -0.11 -28.53 -1.67
CA ASP A 458 -0.09 -29.78 -2.41
C ASP A 458 0.61 -30.91 -1.64
N ALA A 459 1.78 -30.61 -1.06
CA ALA A 459 2.52 -31.55 -0.25
C ALA A 459 1.72 -32.01 0.98
N SER A 460 1.05 -31.08 1.67
CA SER A 460 0.20 -31.38 2.82
C SER A 460 -0.98 -32.27 2.46
N ARG A 461 -1.59 -32.07 1.30
CA ARG A 461 -2.70 -32.89 0.79
C ARG A 461 -2.25 -34.31 0.48
N ARG A 462 -1.15 -34.47 -0.28
CA ARG A 462 -0.59 -35.78 -0.61
C ARG A 462 -0.23 -36.59 0.64
N LEU A 463 0.29 -35.89 1.68
CA LEU A 463 0.60 -36.55 2.94
C LEU A 463 -0.66 -37.04 3.66
N ALA A 464 -1.72 -36.26 3.68
CA ALA A 464 -3.02 -36.63 4.25
C ALA A 464 -3.62 -37.86 3.52
N ASP A 465 -3.56 -37.87 2.18
CA ASP A 465 -4.04 -38.97 1.35
C ASP A 465 -3.26 -40.29 1.67
N VAL A 466 -1.94 -40.24 1.80
CA VAL A 466 -1.09 -41.39 2.16
C VAL A 466 -1.40 -41.89 3.58
N CYS A 467 -1.53 -40.96 4.55
CA CYS A 467 -1.87 -41.34 5.93
C CYS A 467 -3.27 -41.95 6.01
N GLY A 468 -4.27 -41.38 5.31
CA GLY A 468 -5.62 -41.94 5.22
C GLY A 468 -5.64 -43.34 4.61
N ALA A 469 -4.85 -43.57 3.56
CA ALA A 469 -4.72 -44.91 2.94
C ALA A 469 -4.05 -45.92 3.85
N LEU A 470 -3.12 -45.51 4.71
CA LEU A 470 -2.42 -46.41 5.65
C LEU A 470 -3.23 -46.77 6.90
N THR A 471 -4.11 -45.87 7.34
CA THR A 471 -4.84 -46.02 8.61
C THR A 471 -6.27 -46.52 8.43
N GLY A 472 -6.81 -46.57 7.22
CA GLY A 472 -8.18 -46.98 6.95
C GLY A 472 -9.24 -46.08 7.63
N ALA A 473 -8.83 -44.96 8.22
CA ALA A 473 -9.67 -43.98 8.88
C ALA A 473 -9.63 -42.67 8.14
N PRO A 474 -10.77 -41.99 7.94
CA PRO A 474 -10.77 -40.65 7.31
C PRO A 474 -10.17 -39.60 8.26
N ASP A 475 -9.24 -38.84 7.75
CA ASP A 475 -8.93 -37.44 8.06
C ASP A 475 -8.50 -37.04 9.49
N SER A 476 -7.37 -37.52 10.05
CA SER A 476 -6.87 -36.86 11.27
C SER A 476 -5.35 -36.64 11.42
N VAL A 477 -4.54 -36.79 10.39
CA VAL A 477 -3.08 -36.61 10.54
C VAL A 477 -2.50 -35.68 9.48
N ALA A 478 -2.65 -34.39 9.66
CA ALA A 478 -1.91 -33.37 8.91
C ALA A 478 -1.04 -32.50 9.85
N SER A 479 -0.34 -33.10 10.83
CA SER A 479 0.35 -32.28 11.85
C SER A 479 1.87 -32.38 11.89
N ALA A 480 2.55 -32.87 10.86
CA ALA A 480 4.00 -33.00 10.92
C ALA A 480 4.69 -32.85 9.57
N LEU A 481 4.77 -31.63 9.07
CA LEU A 481 5.88 -31.25 8.18
C LEU A 481 6.82 -30.34 8.97
N PRO A 482 8.11 -30.67 9.14
CA PRO A 482 9.06 -29.70 9.68
C PRO A 482 9.23 -28.57 8.71
N LEU A 483 9.06 -27.35 9.20
CA LEU A 483 9.40 -26.13 8.48
C LEU A 483 10.92 -26.06 8.35
N GLY A 484 11.47 -26.66 7.29
CA GLY A 484 12.88 -26.58 6.91
C GLY A 484 13.29 -25.18 6.41
#